data_7346e86ad3a0285c689739c504f866e6
#
_entry.id   7346e86ad3a0285c689739c504f866e6
#
_cell.length_a   1.000
_cell.length_b   1.000
_cell.length_c   1.000
_cell.angle_alpha   90.00
_cell.angle_beta   90.00
_cell.angle_gamma   90.00
#
_symmetry.space_group_name_H-M   'P 1'
#
loop_
_entity.id
_entity.type
_entity.pdbx_description
1 polymer ?
#
loop_
_entity_poly.entity_id
_entity_poly.type
_entity_poly.pdbx_seq_one_letter_code
_entity_poly.pdbx_strand_id
1 'polypeptide(L)'
;LVGPRVILYDQMKDKRLGPDEVKEKFGVHPDKMIDLQALVGDTSDNVPGVPGIGPKTAAQLLDEYGDLETLLERAAEIKQNKRRENLIAFADQARLSKTLVTLDQNTPLDVPLDDLFIHEPDGEKLISFLKAMEFTSLTRRAAAQLGTDASEVESAAIAVDTPARGPDLDPAGSAVAAPGAGDAALPLTPSALVESRRAAAAAAVFDLSAYVTIRDAATLSAWMDEARETGLLAFDTEASSLSAMKCDLVGVSFATKAGRAAYVPLAHVSPSGEADLLSDKAVEDEIGPQLPMDEALAILKPVLEDDAVLKIGQNVKYDYLVMRRHGITMAPFDDTMLISYALDASASLAGHGMDELSERFLGHKPMSYKELCGSGKGARPIAACAIDKVTAYAAEDADVTLRLWQVLKPRLVAEGLATVYERLERPLVAVLARMEERGIKVDRQILSRLSGRFAQKQAGLEAEIAEIAGETFNPGSPKQLGEVLFGKLGLPGGKKTKSGQWSTDVRVLEDLAAEGHPLPRRIVDWRQLTKLKGTYTDTLPGHMDAQGRIHTSYSMASTTTGRLSSSEPNLQNIPVRTEEGRAI
;
A
#
# COMPACT_ATOMS: atom_id res chain seq x y z
N LEU A 1 24.89 -12.40 25.14
CA LEU A 1 25.36 -11.00 25.21
C LEU A 1 25.22 -10.39 26.62
N VAL A 2 24.23 -10.80 27.41
CA VAL A 2 24.05 -10.30 28.79
C VAL A 2 25.18 -10.76 29.67
N GLY A 3 25.75 -9.87 30.46
CA GLY A 3 26.88 -10.13 31.34
C GLY A 3 27.08 -9.03 32.37
N PRO A 4 28.20 -9.02 33.10
CA PRO A 4 28.45 -8.05 34.16
C PRO A 4 28.45 -6.58 33.71
N ARG A 5 28.73 -6.34 32.43
CA ARG A 5 28.82 -5.01 31.82
C ARG A 5 27.76 -4.74 30.74
N VAL A 6 26.91 -5.74 30.42
CA VAL A 6 25.92 -5.66 29.33
C VAL A 6 24.59 -6.13 29.85
N ILE A 7 23.57 -5.29 29.72
CA ILE A 7 22.16 -5.63 30.00
C ILE A 7 21.34 -5.53 28.70
N LEU A 8 20.32 -6.36 28.57
CA LEU A 8 19.34 -6.24 27.51
C LEU A 8 18.17 -5.38 27.99
N TYR A 9 17.80 -4.36 27.23
CA TYR A 9 16.65 -3.52 27.52
C TYR A 9 15.55 -3.76 26.48
N ASP A 10 14.44 -4.34 26.93
CA ASP A 10 13.23 -4.51 26.13
C ASP A 10 12.39 -3.22 26.21
N GLN A 11 12.57 -2.36 25.22
CA GLN A 11 11.90 -1.05 25.18
C GLN A 11 10.36 -1.15 25.07
N MET A 12 9.85 -2.23 24.48
CA MET A 12 8.40 -2.43 24.33
C MET A 12 7.72 -2.74 25.67
N LYS A 13 8.45 -3.31 26.61
CA LYS A 13 7.95 -3.73 27.93
C LYS A 13 8.57 -2.93 29.07
N ASP A 14 9.40 -1.94 28.74
CA ASP A 14 10.22 -1.19 29.71
C ASP A 14 10.91 -2.11 30.72
N LYS A 15 11.49 -3.21 30.24
CA LYS A 15 12.11 -4.24 31.08
C LYS A 15 13.58 -4.37 30.82
N ARG A 16 14.39 -4.28 31.87
CA ARG A 16 15.82 -4.55 31.84
C ARG A 16 16.07 -6.00 32.24
N LEU A 17 16.96 -6.67 31.53
CA LEU A 17 17.34 -8.06 31.74
C LEU A 17 18.86 -8.10 31.98
N GLY A 18 19.25 -8.19 33.24
CA GLY A 18 20.62 -8.49 33.67
C GLY A 18 20.80 -9.99 33.86
N PRO A 19 21.95 -10.42 34.42
CA PRO A 19 22.27 -11.85 34.63
C PRO A 19 21.23 -12.59 35.48
N ASP A 20 20.68 -11.95 36.51
CA ASP A 20 19.70 -12.56 37.42
C ASP A 20 18.35 -12.73 36.76
N GLU A 21 17.89 -11.74 35.97
CA GLU A 21 16.65 -11.83 35.22
C GLU A 21 16.74 -12.84 34.07
N VAL A 22 17.92 -13.04 33.49
CA VAL A 22 18.16 -14.13 32.53
C VAL A 22 17.97 -15.48 33.22
N LYS A 23 18.55 -15.66 34.42
CA LYS A 23 18.40 -16.90 35.21
C LYS A 23 16.92 -17.12 35.59
N GLU A 24 16.23 -16.09 36.05
CA GLU A 24 14.80 -16.18 36.38
C GLU A 24 13.96 -16.59 35.16
N LYS A 25 14.26 -16.01 34.00
CA LYS A 25 13.47 -16.22 32.77
C LYS A 25 13.76 -17.55 32.10
N PHE A 26 15.04 -17.96 32.02
CA PHE A 26 15.49 -19.11 31.22
C PHE A 26 15.92 -20.31 32.08
N GLY A 27 16.04 -20.15 33.38
CA GLY A 27 16.48 -21.19 34.32
C GLY A 27 17.99 -21.41 34.35
N VAL A 28 18.75 -20.65 33.57
CA VAL A 28 20.24 -20.73 33.52
C VAL A 28 20.86 -19.33 33.54
N HIS A 29 22.11 -19.23 34.02
CA HIS A 29 22.90 -18.01 33.89
C HIS A 29 23.33 -17.74 32.44
N PRO A 30 23.68 -16.49 32.08
CA PRO A 30 24.05 -16.10 30.72
C PRO A 30 25.16 -16.95 30.07
N ASP A 31 26.11 -17.42 30.84
CA ASP A 31 27.22 -18.29 30.40
C ASP A 31 26.74 -19.66 29.89
N LYS A 32 25.56 -20.12 30.30
CA LYS A 32 24.95 -21.39 29.88
C LYS A 32 23.90 -21.23 28.77
N MET A 33 23.67 -20.02 28.32
CA MET A 33 22.62 -19.75 27.28
C MET A 33 22.93 -20.42 25.94
N ILE A 34 24.22 -20.49 25.55
CA ILE A 34 24.65 -21.20 24.32
C ILE A 34 24.30 -22.68 24.43
N ASP A 35 24.63 -23.31 25.54
CA ASP A 35 24.37 -24.76 25.76
C ASP A 35 22.86 -25.02 25.88
N LEU A 36 22.10 -24.12 26.51
CA LEU A 36 20.65 -24.21 26.57
C LEU A 36 20.02 -24.15 25.17
N GLN A 37 20.45 -23.19 24.36
CA GLN A 37 19.93 -22.99 23.01
C GLN A 37 20.37 -24.12 22.06
N ALA A 38 21.57 -24.67 22.25
CA ALA A 38 22.05 -25.85 21.52
C ALA A 38 21.21 -27.10 21.79
N LEU A 39 20.69 -27.27 23.00
CA LEU A 39 19.76 -28.35 23.34
C LEU A 39 18.36 -28.15 22.86
N VAL A 40 17.83 -26.92 23.00
CA VAL A 40 16.42 -26.57 22.66
C VAL A 40 16.24 -26.39 21.15
N GLY A 41 17.24 -25.85 20.47
CA GLY A 41 17.15 -25.36 19.09
C GLY A 41 16.45 -24.00 18.98
N ASP A 42 16.41 -23.50 17.76
CA ASP A 42 15.68 -22.27 17.41
C ASP A 42 15.06 -22.44 16.01
N THR A 43 13.74 -22.48 15.95
CA THR A 43 13.02 -22.68 14.70
C THR A 43 13.06 -21.43 13.81
N SER A 44 13.25 -20.24 14.40
CA SER A 44 13.35 -18.99 13.65
C SER A 44 14.65 -18.93 12.84
N ASP A 45 15.73 -19.44 13.44
CA ASP A 45 17.08 -19.44 12.85
C ASP A 45 17.47 -20.82 12.27
N ASN A 46 16.50 -21.74 12.17
CA ASN A 46 16.69 -23.11 11.67
C ASN A 46 17.79 -23.89 12.42
N VAL A 47 17.91 -23.67 13.74
CA VAL A 47 18.81 -24.43 14.61
C VAL A 47 18.06 -25.66 15.14
N PRO A 48 18.55 -26.90 14.85
CA PRO A 48 17.74 -28.11 15.03
C PRO A 48 17.50 -28.50 16.50
N GLY A 49 18.45 -28.26 17.40
CA GLY A 49 18.39 -28.72 18.80
C GLY A 49 18.33 -30.24 18.96
N VAL A 50 17.91 -30.71 20.14
CA VAL A 50 17.70 -32.15 20.42
C VAL A 50 16.19 -32.44 20.54
N PRO A 51 15.64 -33.37 19.73
CA PRO A 51 14.22 -33.67 19.75
C PRO A 51 13.69 -34.02 21.15
N GLY A 52 12.60 -33.36 21.55
CA GLY A 52 11.93 -33.61 22.84
C GLY A 52 12.59 -32.95 24.07
N ILE A 53 13.60 -32.10 23.86
CA ILE A 53 14.21 -31.28 24.91
C ILE A 53 13.73 -29.83 24.76
N GLY A 54 12.82 -29.42 25.62
CA GLY A 54 12.38 -28.04 25.72
C GLY A 54 13.14 -27.22 26.76
N PRO A 55 12.92 -25.88 26.84
CA PRO A 55 13.72 -24.98 27.68
C PRO A 55 13.82 -25.39 29.15
N LYS A 56 12.73 -25.80 29.79
CA LYS A 56 12.74 -26.25 31.20
C LYS A 56 13.58 -27.51 31.40
N THR A 57 13.51 -28.44 30.46
CA THR A 57 14.28 -29.69 30.53
C THR A 57 15.76 -29.43 30.28
N ALA A 58 16.10 -28.59 29.31
CA ALA A 58 17.47 -28.17 29.04
C ALA A 58 18.11 -27.48 30.26
N ALA A 59 17.40 -26.54 30.88
CA ALA A 59 17.87 -25.87 32.09
C ALA A 59 18.12 -26.83 33.23
N GLN A 60 17.25 -27.81 33.49
CA GLN A 60 17.44 -28.84 34.52
C GLN A 60 18.66 -29.73 34.24
N LEU A 61 18.86 -30.12 32.98
CA LEU A 61 20.01 -30.92 32.59
C LEU A 61 21.32 -30.17 32.75
N LEU A 62 21.35 -28.90 32.39
CA LEU A 62 22.53 -28.04 32.55
C LEU A 62 22.82 -27.71 34.01
N ASP A 63 21.83 -27.64 34.86
CA ASP A 63 22.02 -27.50 36.31
C ASP A 63 22.61 -28.76 36.93
N GLU A 64 22.19 -29.96 36.47
CA GLU A 64 22.65 -31.26 36.97
C GLU A 64 24.04 -31.67 36.44
N TYR A 65 24.30 -31.43 35.14
CA TYR A 65 25.50 -31.92 34.44
C TYR A 65 26.55 -30.82 34.15
N GLY A 66 26.21 -29.56 34.31
CA GLY A 66 27.07 -28.40 34.18
C GLY A 66 27.13 -27.80 32.78
N ASP A 67 27.50 -28.52 31.76
CA ASP A 67 27.60 -28.06 30.37
C ASP A 67 27.16 -29.12 29.35
N LEU A 68 27.08 -28.73 28.08
CA LEU A 68 26.60 -29.60 27.00
C LEU A 68 27.47 -30.85 26.82
N GLU A 69 28.79 -30.70 26.81
CA GLU A 69 29.71 -31.84 26.56
C GLU A 69 29.67 -32.84 27.70
N THR A 70 29.74 -32.38 28.94
CA THR A 70 29.58 -33.22 30.13
C THR A 70 28.25 -33.95 30.15
N LEU A 71 27.17 -33.27 29.76
CA LEU A 71 25.84 -33.88 29.61
C LEU A 71 25.83 -34.99 28.56
N LEU A 72 26.43 -34.75 27.38
CA LEU A 72 26.45 -35.71 26.29
C LEU A 72 27.31 -36.95 26.65
N GLU A 73 28.45 -36.74 27.28
CA GLU A 73 29.33 -37.84 27.75
C GLU A 73 28.62 -38.71 28.80
N ARG A 74 27.84 -38.10 29.67
CA ARG A 74 27.09 -38.77 30.74
C ARG A 74 25.64 -39.07 30.42
N ALA A 75 25.23 -38.94 29.17
CA ALA A 75 23.85 -39.14 28.75
C ALA A 75 23.29 -40.53 29.12
N ALA A 76 24.16 -41.56 29.22
CA ALA A 76 23.78 -42.91 29.65
C ALA A 76 23.25 -42.98 31.11
N GLU A 77 23.57 -42.02 31.96
CA GLU A 77 23.14 -41.98 33.35
C GLU A 77 21.69 -41.46 33.50
N ILE A 78 21.13 -40.88 32.47
CA ILE A 78 19.79 -40.27 32.50
C ILE A 78 18.70 -41.34 32.67
N LYS A 79 17.90 -41.20 33.72
CA LYS A 79 16.88 -42.18 34.08
C LYS A 79 15.74 -42.32 33.07
N GLN A 80 15.36 -41.23 32.39
CA GLN A 80 14.27 -41.22 31.42
C GLN A 80 14.74 -41.79 30.08
N ASN A 81 14.24 -42.96 29.72
CA ASN A 81 14.67 -43.70 28.53
C ASN A 81 14.64 -42.86 27.23
N LYS A 82 13.51 -42.23 26.92
CA LYS A 82 13.38 -41.46 25.69
C LYS A 82 14.34 -40.26 25.63
N ARG A 83 14.55 -39.58 26.74
CA ARG A 83 15.50 -38.46 26.83
C ARG A 83 16.92 -38.92 26.64
N ARG A 84 17.30 -40.01 27.31
CA ARG A 84 18.64 -40.65 27.17
C ARG A 84 18.90 -41.05 25.72
N GLU A 85 17.97 -41.75 25.09
CA GLU A 85 18.07 -42.18 23.69
C GLU A 85 18.25 -41.01 22.75
N ASN A 86 17.44 -39.94 22.91
CA ASN A 86 17.54 -38.76 22.07
C ASN A 86 18.87 -38.02 22.26
N LEU A 87 19.35 -37.82 23.47
CA LEU A 87 20.66 -37.19 23.70
C LEU A 87 21.82 -37.98 23.09
N ILE A 88 21.79 -39.32 23.18
CA ILE A 88 22.81 -40.19 22.56
C ILE A 88 22.69 -40.13 21.02
N ALA A 89 21.48 -40.26 20.49
CA ALA A 89 21.26 -40.32 19.03
C ALA A 89 21.52 -38.99 18.32
N PHE A 90 21.28 -37.87 19.00
CA PHE A 90 21.39 -36.51 18.43
C PHE A 90 22.54 -35.69 19.02
N ALA A 91 23.58 -36.37 19.61
CA ALA A 91 24.73 -35.70 20.20
C ALA A 91 25.47 -34.78 19.20
N ASP A 92 25.72 -35.27 17.99
CA ASP A 92 26.39 -34.48 16.94
C ASP A 92 25.54 -33.30 16.47
N GLN A 93 24.23 -33.50 16.44
CA GLN A 93 23.29 -32.41 16.12
C GLN A 93 23.28 -31.33 17.22
N ALA A 94 23.40 -31.70 18.49
CA ALA A 94 23.52 -30.73 19.58
C ALA A 94 24.83 -29.94 19.49
N ARG A 95 25.94 -30.58 19.10
CA ARG A 95 27.22 -29.90 18.86
C ARG A 95 27.16 -28.95 17.66
N LEU A 96 26.53 -29.39 16.57
CA LEU A 96 26.24 -28.52 15.41
C LEU A 96 25.42 -27.32 15.84
N SER A 97 24.35 -27.54 16.59
CA SER A 97 23.51 -26.47 17.12
C SER A 97 24.31 -25.50 18.00
N LYS A 98 25.22 -26.00 18.85
CA LYS A 98 26.11 -25.16 19.65
C LYS A 98 27.01 -24.26 18.77
N THR A 99 27.54 -24.81 17.70
CA THR A 99 28.36 -24.04 16.74
C THR A 99 27.51 -22.95 16.07
N LEU A 100 26.29 -23.26 15.65
CA LEU A 100 25.39 -22.33 14.97
C LEU A 100 24.91 -21.18 15.87
N VAL A 101 24.68 -21.43 17.17
CA VAL A 101 24.21 -20.38 18.11
C VAL A 101 25.37 -19.62 18.79
N THR A 102 26.62 -20.02 18.56
CA THR A 102 27.76 -19.32 19.10
C THR A 102 28.14 -18.15 18.20
N LEU A 103 27.99 -16.94 18.73
CA LEU A 103 28.33 -15.71 18.00
C LEU A 103 29.85 -15.61 17.75
N ASP A 104 30.21 -15.21 16.54
CA ASP A 104 31.58 -14.85 16.22
C ASP A 104 31.96 -13.55 16.95
N GLN A 105 33.00 -13.64 17.79
CA GLN A 105 33.52 -12.51 18.56
C GLN A 105 34.65 -11.77 17.84
N ASN A 106 35.11 -12.29 16.72
CA ASN A 106 36.25 -11.75 15.96
C ASN A 106 35.81 -11.16 14.62
N THR A 107 34.55 -10.77 14.51
CA THR A 107 34.02 -10.09 13.32
C THR A 107 34.87 -8.86 13.02
N PRO A 108 35.45 -8.72 11.81
CA PRO A 108 36.22 -7.54 11.45
C PRO A 108 35.36 -6.29 11.49
N LEU A 109 35.87 -5.25 12.10
CA LEU A 109 35.24 -3.93 12.13
C LEU A 109 36.11 -2.96 11.34
N ASP A 110 35.49 -2.25 10.40
CA ASP A 110 36.16 -1.24 9.58
C ASP A 110 36.52 0.03 10.38
N VAL A 111 35.87 0.20 11.53
CA VAL A 111 36.07 1.35 12.42
C VAL A 111 36.50 0.85 13.81
N PRO A 112 37.56 1.40 14.39
CA PRO A 112 37.96 1.10 15.77
C PRO A 112 36.84 1.43 16.76
N LEU A 113 36.72 0.62 17.83
CA LEU A 113 35.68 0.86 18.86
C LEU A 113 35.82 2.24 19.52
N ASP A 114 37.04 2.74 19.64
CA ASP A 114 37.34 4.05 20.23
C ASP A 114 36.82 5.22 19.35
N ASP A 115 36.52 4.96 18.07
CA ASP A 115 35.96 5.94 17.14
C ASP A 115 34.40 5.91 17.12
N LEU A 116 33.79 4.96 17.85
CA LEU A 116 32.32 4.84 17.94
C LEU A 116 31.71 5.74 19.02
N PHE A 117 32.16 6.97 19.12
CA PHE A 117 31.51 7.95 19.98
C PHE A 117 30.71 8.96 19.17
N ILE A 118 29.78 9.67 19.83
CA ILE A 118 28.91 10.63 19.19
C ILE A 118 29.72 11.88 18.84
N HIS A 119 29.87 12.14 17.55
CA HIS A 119 30.40 13.38 17.02
C HIS A 119 29.28 14.36 16.70
N GLU A 120 29.58 15.64 16.69
CA GLU A 120 28.66 16.61 16.07
C GLU A 120 28.58 16.28 14.57
N PRO A 121 27.35 16.17 14.02
CA PRO A 121 27.19 15.83 12.61
C PRO A 121 27.78 16.92 11.71
N ASP A 122 28.52 16.55 10.70
CA ASP A 122 28.87 17.43 9.59
C ASP A 122 27.61 17.76 8.81
N GLY A 123 27.15 19.00 8.91
CA GLY A 123 25.90 19.46 8.32
C GLY A 123 25.87 19.35 6.80
N GLU A 124 26.96 19.72 6.13
CA GLU A 124 27.04 19.67 4.66
C GLU A 124 27.01 18.20 4.18
N LYS A 125 27.80 17.35 4.80
CA LYS A 125 27.87 15.92 4.45
C LYS A 125 26.54 15.22 4.69
N LEU A 126 25.87 15.50 5.82
CA LEU A 126 24.58 14.91 6.13
C LEU A 126 23.49 15.38 5.16
N ILE A 127 23.45 16.68 4.86
CA ILE A 127 22.47 17.25 3.91
C ILE A 127 22.72 16.73 2.50
N SER A 128 23.97 16.67 2.06
CA SER A 128 24.38 16.12 0.78
C SER A 128 23.91 14.66 0.60
N PHE A 129 24.11 13.83 1.64
CA PHE A 129 23.62 12.46 1.67
C PHE A 129 22.08 12.38 1.66
N LEU A 130 21.40 13.16 2.52
CA LEU A 130 19.93 13.16 2.58
C LEU A 130 19.28 13.64 1.27
N LYS A 131 19.93 14.55 0.55
CA LYS A 131 19.49 14.97 -0.80
C LYS A 131 19.67 13.85 -1.81
N ALA A 132 20.80 13.14 -1.79
CA ALA A 132 21.06 12.02 -2.67
C ALA A 132 20.08 10.86 -2.44
N MET A 133 19.60 10.69 -1.20
CA MET A 133 18.56 9.73 -0.85
C MET A 133 17.13 10.28 -1.01
N GLU A 134 16.96 11.49 -1.55
CA GLU A 134 15.67 12.15 -1.77
C GLU A 134 14.79 12.31 -0.50
N PHE A 135 15.40 12.36 0.69
CA PHE A 135 14.71 12.52 1.97
C PHE A 135 14.36 13.99 2.28
N THR A 136 13.48 14.60 1.48
CA THR A 136 13.16 16.04 1.54
C THR A 136 12.76 16.55 2.92
N SER A 137 11.95 15.82 3.67
CA SER A 137 11.52 16.19 5.02
C SER A 137 12.65 16.13 6.05
N LEU A 138 13.51 15.10 5.95
CA LEU A 138 14.69 14.96 6.82
C LEU A 138 15.73 16.00 6.48
N THR A 139 15.98 16.27 5.21
CA THR A 139 16.88 17.34 4.74
C THR A 139 16.50 18.68 5.35
N ARG A 140 15.21 19.07 5.28
CA ARG A 140 14.73 20.34 5.86
C ARG A 140 14.90 20.38 7.38
N ARG A 141 14.63 19.28 8.07
CA ARG A 141 14.79 19.20 9.53
C ARG A 141 16.25 19.26 9.95
N ALA A 142 17.12 18.50 9.28
CA ALA A 142 18.58 18.50 9.54
C ALA A 142 19.18 19.88 9.28
N ALA A 143 18.83 20.52 8.15
CA ALA A 143 19.27 21.87 7.82
C ALA A 143 18.89 22.88 8.89
N ALA A 144 17.64 22.85 9.35
CA ALA A 144 17.16 23.75 10.41
C ALA A 144 17.83 23.50 11.76
N GLN A 145 18.16 22.25 12.07
CA GLN A 145 18.79 21.87 13.34
C GLN A 145 20.29 22.19 13.36
N LEU A 146 20.98 22.06 12.23
CA LEU A 146 22.42 22.25 12.10
C LEU A 146 22.79 23.68 11.63
N GLY A 147 21.80 24.52 11.31
CA GLY A 147 22.02 25.88 10.82
C GLY A 147 22.66 25.95 9.43
N THR A 148 22.53 24.88 8.63
CA THR A 148 23.09 24.78 7.28
C THR A 148 22.03 25.11 6.24
N ASP A 149 22.37 25.93 5.23
CA ASP A 149 21.43 26.19 4.12
C ASP A 149 21.41 25.01 3.15
N ALA A 150 20.30 24.27 3.17
CA ALA A 150 20.14 23.13 2.29
C ALA A 150 20.15 23.50 0.79
N SER A 151 19.89 24.75 0.40
CA SER A 151 19.90 25.15 -1.01
C SER A 151 21.30 25.24 -1.59
N GLU A 152 22.29 25.52 -0.75
CA GLU A 152 23.70 25.68 -1.15
C GLU A 152 24.49 24.35 -1.19
N VAL A 153 23.95 23.29 -0.57
CA VAL A 153 24.63 21.97 -0.52
C VAL A 153 24.26 21.13 -1.75
N GLU A 154 25.23 20.68 -2.50
CA GLU A 154 25.01 19.75 -3.62
C GLU A 154 24.65 18.32 -3.15
N SER A 155 23.91 17.59 -3.98
CA SER A 155 23.58 16.18 -3.71
C SER A 155 24.83 15.30 -3.87
N ALA A 156 25.08 14.40 -2.92
CA ALA A 156 26.18 13.45 -3.04
C ALA A 156 25.98 12.52 -4.25
N ALA A 157 27.07 12.22 -4.96
CA ALA A 157 27.10 11.13 -5.91
C ALA A 157 27.16 9.81 -5.15
N ILE A 158 26.05 9.08 -5.08
CA ILE A 158 26.02 7.74 -4.48
C ILE A 158 26.30 6.75 -5.61
N ALA A 159 27.49 6.12 -5.57
CA ALA A 159 27.72 4.91 -6.33
C ALA A 159 26.88 3.80 -5.67
N VAL A 160 25.74 3.48 -6.28
CA VAL A 160 25.03 2.25 -5.95
C VAL A 160 25.86 1.13 -6.54
N ASP A 161 26.61 0.40 -5.70
CA ASP A 161 27.10 -0.92 -6.07
C ASP A 161 25.88 -1.79 -6.31
N THR A 162 25.41 -1.78 -7.56
CA THR A 162 24.46 -2.79 -8.02
C THR A 162 25.20 -4.11 -7.85
N PRO A 163 24.71 -5.06 -7.02
CA PRO A 163 25.36 -6.36 -6.94
C PRO A 163 25.49 -6.88 -8.37
N ALA A 164 26.70 -7.22 -8.76
CA ALA A 164 27.00 -7.71 -10.08
C ALA A 164 25.95 -8.75 -10.45
N ARG A 165 25.14 -8.45 -11.49
CA ARG A 165 24.23 -9.45 -12.08
C ARG A 165 25.07 -10.70 -12.22
N GLY A 166 24.54 -11.84 -11.77
CA GLY A 166 25.18 -13.13 -11.87
C GLY A 166 25.76 -13.37 -13.27
N PRO A 167 26.71 -14.30 -13.42
CA PRO A 167 27.66 -14.35 -14.51
C PRO A 167 27.01 -13.99 -15.84
N ASP A 168 27.54 -12.94 -16.49
CA ASP A 168 27.18 -12.57 -17.84
C ASP A 168 27.13 -13.84 -18.68
N LEU A 169 25.92 -14.19 -19.09
CA LEU A 169 25.76 -15.06 -20.24
C LEU A 169 26.20 -14.22 -21.43
N ASP A 170 27.50 -14.31 -21.68
CA ASP A 170 28.19 -13.72 -22.83
C ASP A 170 27.46 -14.18 -24.11
N PRO A 171 26.80 -13.32 -24.89
CA PRO A 171 26.16 -13.73 -26.12
C PRO A 171 27.18 -13.74 -27.26
N ALA A 172 28.43 -14.11 -26.98
CA ALA A 172 29.46 -14.32 -28.02
C ALA A 172 29.31 -15.71 -28.63
N GLY A 173 28.38 -15.85 -29.55
CA GLY A 173 28.29 -17.10 -30.29
C GLY A 173 27.06 -17.24 -31.16
N SER A 174 26.85 -16.32 -32.09
CA SER A 174 26.23 -16.59 -33.42
C SER A 174 26.05 -15.27 -34.18
N ALA A 175 27.05 -14.87 -34.90
CA ALA A 175 26.88 -13.92 -36.01
C ALA A 175 26.05 -14.61 -37.10
N VAL A 176 24.74 -14.43 -37.09
CA VAL A 176 23.88 -14.69 -38.22
C VAL A 176 23.97 -13.47 -39.12
N ALA A 177 24.46 -13.68 -40.35
CA ALA A 177 24.62 -12.66 -41.38
C ALA A 177 23.33 -11.86 -41.59
N ALA A 178 23.47 -10.55 -41.64
CA ALA A 178 22.38 -9.62 -41.88
C ALA A 178 21.72 -9.84 -43.25
N PRO A 179 20.39 -9.93 -43.34
CA PRO A 179 19.68 -9.74 -44.60
C PRO A 179 19.61 -8.24 -44.92
N GLY A 180 19.63 -7.94 -46.20
CA GLY A 180 19.79 -6.62 -46.76
C GLY A 180 18.80 -5.56 -46.32
N ALA A 181 19.24 -4.33 -46.46
CA ALA A 181 18.56 -3.09 -46.11
C ALA A 181 17.14 -2.99 -46.70
N GLY A 182 16.15 -2.84 -45.84
CA GLY A 182 14.78 -2.59 -46.25
C GLY A 182 13.78 -2.39 -45.12
N ASP A 183 13.95 -3.07 -43.96
CA ASP A 183 13.09 -2.88 -42.77
C ASP A 183 13.91 -2.40 -41.58
N ALA A 184 13.40 -1.42 -40.85
CA ALA A 184 14.01 -0.98 -39.61
C ALA A 184 14.15 -2.20 -38.69
N ALA A 185 15.38 -2.66 -38.47
CA ALA A 185 15.65 -3.84 -37.64
C ALA A 185 15.03 -3.66 -36.28
N LEU A 186 14.15 -4.60 -35.87
CA LEU A 186 13.59 -4.62 -34.55
C LEU A 186 14.71 -4.66 -33.51
N PRO A 187 14.57 -3.92 -32.41
CA PRO A 187 15.58 -3.94 -31.33
C PRO A 187 15.73 -5.36 -30.77
N LEU A 188 16.97 -5.88 -30.83
CA LEU A 188 17.28 -7.27 -30.45
C LEU A 188 17.34 -7.52 -28.93
N THR A 189 17.31 -6.46 -28.12
CA THR A 189 17.35 -6.58 -26.66
C THR A 189 16.18 -5.87 -26.00
N PRO A 190 15.72 -6.33 -24.80
CA PRO A 190 14.66 -5.64 -24.07
C PRO A 190 14.98 -4.16 -23.80
N SER A 191 16.22 -3.83 -23.46
CA SER A 191 16.65 -2.44 -23.22
C SER A 191 16.58 -1.58 -24.49
N ALA A 192 16.99 -2.12 -25.63
CA ALA A 192 16.88 -1.41 -26.92
C ALA A 192 15.41 -1.19 -27.32
N LEU A 193 14.53 -2.12 -27.02
CA LEU A 193 13.08 -1.96 -27.21
C LEU A 193 12.53 -0.83 -26.33
N VAL A 194 12.93 -0.76 -25.06
CA VAL A 194 12.54 0.34 -24.15
C VAL A 194 12.94 1.69 -24.72
N GLU A 195 14.19 1.85 -25.14
CA GLU A 195 14.67 3.12 -25.71
C GLU A 195 13.92 3.48 -27.01
N SER A 196 13.68 2.51 -27.89
CA SER A 196 12.89 2.70 -29.11
C SER A 196 11.46 3.17 -28.81
N ARG A 197 10.80 2.54 -27.85
CA ARG A 197 9.44 2.91 -27.44
C ARG A 197 9.40 4.28 -26.77
N ARG A 198 10.39 4.60 -25.93
CA ARG A 198 10.53 5.91 -25.31
C ARG A 198 10.72 7.02 -26.33
N ALA A 199 11.60 6.81 -27.32
CA ALA A 199 11.82 7.75 -28.42
C ALA A 199 10.56 7.96 -29.26
N ALA A 200 9.83 6.87 -29.58
CA ALA A 200 8.56 6.95 -30.31
C ALA A 200 7.49 7.73 -29.52
N ALA A 201 7.38 7.50 -28.20
CA ALA A 201 6.44 8.21 -27.35
C ALA A 201 6.75 9.71 -27.25
N ALA A 202 8.03 10.07 -27.12
CA ALA A 202 8.46 11.48 -27.07
C ALA A 202 8.20 12.23 -28.39
N ALA A 203 8.20 11.53 -29.54
CA ALA A 203 7.93 12.11 -30.85
C ALA A 203 6.43 12.12 -31.21
N ALA A 204 5.58 11.43 -30.44
CA ALA A 204 4.17 11.27 -30.76
C ALA A 204 3.36 12.52 -30.38
N VAL A 205 2.54 12.98 -31.32
CA VAL A 205 1.60 14.09 -31.08
C VAL A 205 0.25 13.54 -30.65
N PHE A 206 -0.38 14.20 -29.69
CA PHE A 206 -1.77 13.96 -29.31
C PHE A 206 -2.68 14.88 -30.12
N ASP A 207 -3.55 14.30 -30.94
CA ASP A 207 -4.54 15.03 -31.74
C ASP A 207 -5.95 14.65 -31.29
N LEU A 208 -6.50 15.44 -30.36
CA LEU A 208 -7.84 15.22 -29.82
C LEU A 208 -8.94 15.35 -30.90
N SER A 209 -8.66 16.04 -32.00
CA SER A 209 -9.63 16.20 -33.09
C SER A 209 -9.81 14.94 -33.94
N ALA A 210 -8.87 13.98 -33.81
CA ALA A 210 -8.92 12.67 -34.48
C ALA A 210 -9.78 11.65 -33.72
N TYR A 211 -10.17 11.94 -32.49
CA TYR A 211 -10.98 11.03 -31.67
C TYR A 211 -12.44 10.98 -32.14
N VAL A 212 -13.03 9.80 -32.08
CA VAL A 212 -14.31 9.50 -32.71
C VAL A 212 -15.41 9.26 -31.67
N THR A 213 -16.56 9.92 -31.82
CA THR A 213 -17.77 9.52 -31.10
C THR A 213 -18.51 8.45 -31.88
N ILE A 214 -18.69 7.26 -31.30
CA ILE A 214 -19.40 6.15 -31.94
C ILE A 214 -20.86 6.16 -31.49
N ARG A 215 -21.77 6.26 -32.47
CA ARG A 215 -23.21 6.40 -32.22
C ARG A 215 -24.05 5.30 -32.86
N ASP A 216 -23.44 4.37 -33.56
CA ASP A 216 -24.12 3.28 -34.26
C ASP A 216 -23.40 1.95 -34.12
N ALA A 217 -24.15 0.85 -34.20
CA ALA A 217 -23.67 -0.52 -34.00
C ALA A 217 -22.68 -0.99 -35.07
N ALA A 218 -22.83 -0.54 -36.31
CA ALA A 218 -21.95 -0.96 -37.40
C ALA A 218 -20.54 -0.38 -37.20
N THR A 219 -20.44 0.89 -36.83
CA THR A 219 -19.18 1.55 -36.49
C THR A 219 -18.53 0.88 -35.26
N LEU A 220 -19.29 0.60 -34.20
CA LEU A 220 -18.77 -0.11 -33.03
C LEU A 220 -18.24 -1.49 -33.38
N SER A 221 -18.97 -2.25 -34.20
CA SER A 221 -18.54 -3.58 -34.65
C SER A 221 -17.24 -3.52 -35.45
N ALA A 222 -17.07 -2.54 -36.33
CA ALA A 222 -15.83 -2.38 -37.11
C ALA A 222 -14.62 -2.08 -36.20
N TRP A 223 -14.78 -1.31 -35.11
CA TRP A 223 -13.74 -1.08 -34.13
C TRP A 223 -13.40 -2.34 -33.35
N MET A 224 -14.38 -3.16 -33.01
CA MET A 224 -14.15 -4.45 -32.32
C MET A 224 -13.46 -5.46 -33.23
N ASP A 225 -13.74 -5.45 -34.52
CA ASP A 225 -12.99 -6.27 -35.49
C ASP A 225 -11.54 -5.79 -35.62
N GLU A 226 -11.28 -4.47 -35.64
CA GLU A 226 -9.92 -3.93 -35.60
C GLU A 226 -9.17 -4.34 -34.31
N ALA A 227 -9.86 -4.35 -33.16
CA ALA A 227 -9.27 -4.83 -31.92
C ALA A 227 -8.85 -6.32 -31.99
N ARG A 228 -9.64 -7.17 -32.65
CA ARG A 228 -9.26 -8.57 -32.91
C ARG A 228 -8.06 -8.69 -33.87
N GLU A 229 -8.03 -7.89 -34.91
CA GLU A 229 -6.90 -7.87 -35.85
C GLU A 229 -5.59 -7.43 -35.19
N THR A 230 -5.64 -6.42 -34.33
CA THR A 230 -4.47 -5.91 -33.59
C THR A 230 -4.09 -6.78 -32.40
N GLY A 231 -5.01 -7.56 -31.86
CA GLY A 231 -4.87 -8.32 -30.62
C GLY A 231 -4.78 -7.43 -29.36
N LEU A 232 -5.08 -6.13 -29.47
CA LEU A 232 -4.95 -5.13 -28.41
C LEU A 232 -6.19 -4.23 -28.34
N LEU A 233 -6.61 -3.89 -27.13
CA LEU A 233 -7.66 -2.90 -26.88
C LEU A 233 -7.37 -2.17 -25.57
N ALA A 234 -6.92 -0.92 -25.60
CA ALA A 234 -7.01 -0.07 -24.43
C ALA A 234 -8.48 0.22 -24.16
N PHE A 235 -8.91 0.11 -22.90
CA PHE A 235 -10.32 0.19 -22.53
C PHE A 235 -10.46 0.92 -21.21
N ASP A 236 -11.44 1.83 -21.15
CA ASP A 236 -11.79 2.60 -19.97
C ASP A 236 -13.29 2.80 -19.90
N THR A 237 -13.85 3.04 -18.70
CA THR A 237 -15.27 3.23 -18.47
C THR A 237 -15.56 4.56 -17.80
N GLU A 238 -16.52 5.30 -18.36
CA GLU A 238 -17.05 6.50 -17.74
C GLU A 238 -18.32 6.16 -16.95
N ALA A 239 -18.34 6.54 -15.67
CA ALA A 239 -19.40 6.15 -14.76
C ALA A 239 -19.83 7.28 -13.82
N SER A 240 -21.02 7.15 -13.22
CA SER A 240 -21.64 8.16 -12.36
C SER A 240 -20.97 8.32 -10.98
N SER A 241 -20.10 7.41 -10.57
CA SER A 241 -19.48 7.39 -9.25
C SER A 241 -18.15 6.63 -9.24
N LEU A 242 -17.25 7.01 -8.35
CA LEU A 242 -16.00 6.26 -8.09
C LEU A 242 -16.23 4.89 -7.42
N SER A 243 -17.42 4.63 -6.90
CA SER A 243 -17.79 3.33 -6.34
C SER A 243 -18.26 2.39 -7.45
N ALA A 244 -17.39 1.51 -7.93
CA ALA A 244 -17.71 0.55 -8.99
C ALA A 244 -18.94 -0.32 -8.69
N MET A 245 -19.26 -0.55 -7.41
CA MET A 245 -20.43 -1.35 -7.00
C MET A 245 -21.75 -0.59 -7.00
N LYS A 246 -21.70 0.75 -7.12
CA LYS A 246 -22.91 1.62 -7.03
C LYS A 246 -23.10 2.54 -8.23
N CYS A 247 -22.08 2.66 -9.09
CA CYS A 247 -22.14 3.56 -10.23
C CYS A 247 -23.05 3.04 -11.35
N ASP A 248 -23.52 3.95 -12.16
CA ASP A 248 -24.16 3.67 -13.45
C ASP A 248 -23.13 3.90 -14.55
N LEU A 249 -23.08 3.01 -15.53
CA LEU A 249 -22.22 3.15 -16.71
C LEU A 249 -22.79 4.27 -17.60
N VAL A 250 -21.95 5.26 -17.91
CA VAL A 250 -22.32 6.42 -18.75
C VAL A 250 -21.82 6.23 -20.18
N GLY A 251 -20.66 5.63 -20.36
CA GLY A 251 -20.08 5.32 -21.64
C GLY A 251 -18.81 4.52 -21.51
N VAL A 252 -18.25 4.13 -22.64
CA VAL A 252 -16.96 3.42 -22.70
C VAL A 252 -16.05 4.06 -23.72
N SER A 253 -14.77 4.09 -23.46
CA SER A 253 -13.75 4.52 -24.40
C SER A 253 -12.73 3.42 -24.68
N PHE A 254 -12.11 3.49 -25.84
CA PHE A 254 -11.08 2.53 -26.23
C PHE A 254 -10.15 3.07 -27.31
N ALA A 255 -8.95 2.48 -27.33
CA ALA A 255 -7.96 2.72 -28.37
C ALA A 255 -7.37 1.40 -28.89
N THR A 256 -7.19 1.29 -30.20
CA THR A 256 -6.58 0.14 -30.87
C THR A 256 -5.13 0.42 -31.31
N LYS A 257 -4.79 1.68 -31.53
CA LYS A 257 -3.47 2.20 -31.88
C LYS A 257 -3.29 3.59 -31.28
N ALA A 258 -2.05 4.01 -31.09
CA ALA A 258 -1.73 5.36 -30.66
C ALA A 258 -2.33 6.40 -31.63
N GLY A 259 -3.07 7.38 -31.07
CA GLY A 259 -3.78 8.40 -31.82
C GLY A 259 -5.09 7.91 -32.49
N ARG A 260 -5.48 6.66 -32.28
CA ARG A 260 -6.74 6.10 -32.78
C ARG A 260 -7.59 5.62 -31.62
N ALA A 261 -8.43 6.50 -31.12
CA ALA A 261 -9.30 6.26 -29.98
C ALA A 261 -10.73 6.73 -30.24
N ALA A 262 -11.67 6.17 -29.49
CA ALA A 262 -13.08 6.45 -29.63
C ALA A 262 -13.83 6.38 -28.29
N TYR A 263 -14.95 7.06 -28.22
CA TYR A 263 -15.90 7.03 -27.12
C TYR A 263 -17.29 6.60 -27.60
N VAL A 264 -17.95 5.74 -26.83
CA VAL A 264 -19.33 5.28 -27.05
C VAL A 264 -20.21 5.85 -25.94
N PRO A 265 -21.02 6.89 -26.19
CA PRO A 265 -21.97 7.40 -25.22
C PRO A 265 -23.14 6.42 -25.09
N LEU A 266 -23.53 6.08 -23.84
CA LEU A 266 -24.56 5.08 -23.55
C LEU A 266 -25.70 5.60 -22.66
N ALA A 267 -25.38 6.47 -21.70
CA ALA A 267 -26.38 6.95 -20.72
C ALA A 267 -26.19 8.44 -20.38
N HIS A 268 -25.86 9.25 -21.36
CA HIS A 268 -25.88 10.70 -21.19
C HIS A 268 -27.27 11.23 -21.07
N VAL A 269 -27.44 12.27 -20.26
CA VAL A 269 -28.71 12.95 -20.03
C VAL A 269 -28.56 14.42 -20.41
N SER A 270 -29.63 15.03 -20.91
CA SER A 270 -29.65 16.48 -21.10
C SER A 270 -29.34 17.16 -19.78
N PRO A 271 -28.50 18.20 -19.79
CA PRO A 271 -28.38 19.04 -18.62
C PRO A 271 -29.79 19.52 -18.31
N SER A 272 -30.40 19.00 -17.24
CA SER A 272 -31.70 19.48 -16.78
C SER A 272 -31.48 20.94 -16.39
N GLY A 273 -31.73 21.84 -17.32
CA GLY A 273 -31.90 23.23 -17.00
C GLY A 273 -33.02 23.29 -15.96
N GLU A 274 -32.76 23.86 -14.78
CA GLU A 274 -33.81 24.60 -14.13
C GLU A 274 -34.32 25.50 -15.23
N ALA A 275 -35.52 25.18 -15.70
CA ALA A 275 -36.22 26.02 -16.65
C ALA A 275 -36.31 27.41 -15.98
N ASP A 276 -35.46 28.31 -16.43
CA ASP A 276 -35.64 29.71 -16.15
C ASP A 276 -36.97 30.05 -16.81
N LEU A 277 -38.02 30.08 -15.99
CA LEU A 277 -39.39 30.34 -16.38
C LEU A 277 -39.58 31.68 -17.15
N LEU A 278 -38.49 32.39 -17.42
CA LEU A 278 -38.40 33.69 -18.07
C LEU A 278 -37.56 33.70 -19.37
N SER A 279 -36.96 32.60 -19.76
CA SER A 279 -36.23 32.51 -21.03
C SER A 279 -36.96 31.58 -22.01
N ASP A 280 -37.55 32.16 -23.05
CA ASP A 280 -38.17 31.48 -24.22
C ASP A 280 -37.10 30.80 -25.15
N LYS A 281 -35.94 30.45 -24.62
CA LYS A 281 -34.91 29.65 -25.28
C LYS A 281 -34.71 28.35 -24.52
N ALA A 282 -35.52 27.35 -24.87
CA ALA A 282 -35.08 25.97 -24.75
C ALA A 282 -33.83 25.82 -25.61
N VAL A 283 -32.64 25.95 -25.01
CA VAL A 283 -31.42 25.38 -25.57
C VAL A 283 -31.55 23.89 -25.30
N GLU A 284 -32.24 23.19 -26.18
CA GLU A 284 -32.02 21.77 -26.41
C GLU A 284 -30.56 21.65 -26.89
N ASP A 285 -29.63 21.54 -25.99
CA ASP A 285 -28.38 20.84 -26.27
C ASP A 285 -28.81 19.42 -26.64
N GLU A 286 -29.04 19.19 -27.92
CA GLU A 286 -29.36 17.88 -28.46
C GLU A 286 -28.19 16.94 -28.10
N ILE A 287 -28.43 16.05 -27.14
CA ILE A 287 -27.47 15.01 -26.76
C ILE A 287 -27.16 14.12 -27.97
N GLY A 288 -27.94 14.21 -29.01
CA GLY A 288 -27.79 13.39 -30.20
C GLY A 288 -28.06 11.90 -29.91
N PRO A 289 -28.09 11.05 -30.95
CA PRO A 289 -28.37 9.63 -30.79
C PRO A 289 -27.24 8.94 -29.97
N GLN A 290 -27.64 8.04 -29.07
CA GLN A 290 -26.74 7.15 -28.33
C GLN A 290 -27.12 5.70 -28.67
N LEU A 291 -26.15 4.80 -28.62
CA LEU A 291 -26.39 3.36 -28.74
C LEU A 291 -27.22 2.88 -27.52
N PRO A 292 -28.23 2.02 -27.70
CA PRO A 292 -28.85 1.32 -26.60
C PRO A 292 -27.79 0.52 -25.83
N MET A 293 -27.83 0.60 -24.49
CA MET A 293 -26.85 -0.05 -23.59
C MET A 293 -26.71 -1.54 -23.91
N ASP A 294 -27.83 -2.26 -24.02
CA ASP A 294 -27.81 -3.70 -24.25
C ASP A 294 -27.21 -4.07 -25.63
N GLU A 295 -27.44 -3.26 -26.66
CA GLU A 295 -26.87 -3.47 -27.99
C GLU A 295 -25.35 -3.23 -27.98
N ALA A 296 -24.90 -2.15 -27.37
CA ALA A 296 -23.48 -1.84 -27.23
C ALA A 296 -22.74 -2.93 -26.44
N LEU A 297 -23.29 -3.35 -25.31
CA LEU A 297 -22.69 -4.40 -24.48
C LEU A 297 -22.67 -5.76 -25.20
N ALA A 298 -23.67 -6.09 -26.01
CA ALA A 298 -23.68 -7.31 -26.82
C ALA A 298 -22.56 -7.33 -27.88
N ILE A 299 -22.20 -6.17 -28.44
CA ILE A 299 -21.07 -6.04 -29.40
C ILE A 299 -19.72 -6.07 -28.65
N LEU A 300 -19.61 -5.43 -27.50
CA LEU A 300 -18.37 -5.34 -26.73
C LEU A 300 -17.99 -6.67 -26.07
N LYS A 301 -18.96 -7.39 -25.52
CA LYS A 301 -18.74 -8.61 -24.73
C LYS A 301 -17.85 -9.64 -25.42
N PRO A 302 -18.07 -10.05 -26.69
CA PRO A 302 -17.23 -11.06 -27.35
C PRO A 302 -15.75 -10.67 -27.49
N VAL A 303 -15.43 -9.37 -27.48
CA VAL A 303 -14.05 -8.87 -27.56
C VAL A 303 -13.43 -8.72 -26.16
N LEU A 304 -14.21 -8.23 -25.22
CA LEU A 304 -13.73 -8.07 -23.84
C LEU A 304 -13.47 -9.42 -23.15
N GLU A 305 -14.14 -10.49 -23.57
CA GLU A 305 -13.95 -11.84 -23.07
C GLU A 305 -13.04 -12.72 -23.97
N ASP A 306 -12.51 -12.18 -25.07
CA ASP A 306 -11.65 -12.94 -25.99
C ASP A 306 -10.22 -13.03 -25.46
N ASP A 307 -9.74 -14.26 -25.27
CA ASP A 307 -8.37 -14.51 -24.80
C ASP A 307 -7.28 -14.10 -25.81
N ALA A 308 -7.63 -13.92 -27.07
CA ALA A 308 -6.71 -13.46 -28.13
C ALA A 308 -6.55 -11.93 -28.15
N VAL A 309 -7.40 -11.19 -27.47
CA VAL A 309 -7.33 -9.71 -27.39
C VAL A 309 -6.91 -9.31 -25.98
N LEU A 310 -5.74 -8.69 -25.84
CA LEU A 310 -5.30 -8.11 -24.57
C LEU A 310 -6.00 -6.78 -24.31
N LYS A 311 -6.76 -6.70 -23.22
CA LYS A 311 -7.32 -5.44 -22.72
C LYS A 311 -6.28 -4.72 -21.91
N ILE A 312 -6.15 -3.42 -22.09
CA ILE A 312 -5.19 -2.57 -21.38
C ILE A 312 -5.97 -1.48 -20.67
N GLY A 313 -5.86 -1.39 -19.35
CA GLY A 313 -6.53 -0.35 -18.55
C GLY A 313 -5.56 0.39 -17.64
N GLN A 314 -6.05 1.46 -17.05
CA GLN A 314 -5.39 2.20 -15.96
C GLN A 314 -6.23 2.03 -14.70
N ASN A 315 -5.73 1.37 -13.66
CA ASN A 315 -6.53 0.93 -12.52
C ASN A 315 -7.70 0.03 -12.95
N VAL A 316 -7.38 -0.91 -13.83
CA VAL A 316 -8.34 -1.78 -14.54
C VAL A 316 -9.33 -2.52 -13.63
N LYS A 317 -9.04 -2.66 -12.35
CA LYS A 317 -9.94 -3.27 -11.37
C LYS A 317 -11.30 -2.55 -11.30
N TYR A 318 -11.32 -1.23 -11.45
CA TYR A 318 -12.54 -0.45 -11.48
C TYR A 318 -13.40 -0.84 -12.69
N ASP A 319 -12.83 -0.78 -13.89
CA ASP A 319 -13.52 -1.13 -15.15
C ASP A 319 -13.95 -2.60 -15.16
N TYR A 320 -13.09 -3.48 -14.67
CA TYR A 320 -13.41 -4.88 -14.51
C TYR A 320 -14.67 -5.09 -13.65
N LEU A 321 -14.81 -4.38 -12.53
CA LEU A 321 -15.98 -4.46 -11.65
C LEU A 321 -17.22 -3.85 -12.30
N VAL A 322 -17.08 -2.70 -12.97
CA VAL A 322 -18.20 -2.07 -13.71
C VAL A 322 -18.73 -3.04 -14.76
N MET A 323 -17.85 -3.60 -15.60
CA MET A 323 -18.24 -4.52 -16.66
C MET A 323 -18.81 -5.84 -16.12
N ARG A 324 -18.31 -6.33 -14.99
CA ARG A 324 -18.88 -7.53 -14.34
C ARG A 324 -20.32 -7.35 -13.90
N ARG A 325 -20.72 -6.16 -13.46
CA ARG A 325 -22.12 -5.83 -13.13
C ARG A 325 -23.04 -5.92 -14.35
N HIS A 326 -22.46 -5.76 -15.55
CA HIS A 326 -23.14 -5.95 -16.82
C HIS A 326 -22.96 -7.38 -17.41
N GLY A 327 -22.44 -8.32 -16.63
CA GLY A 327 -22.28 -9.72 -17.04
C GLY A 327 -21.12 -9.97 -18.01
N ILE A 328 -20.11 -9.08 -18.02
CA ILE A 328 -18.90 -9.19 -18.85
C ILE A 328 -17.68 -9.42 -17.96
N THR A 329 -16.90 -10.44 -18.24
CA THR A 329 -15.65 -10.75 -17.53
C THR A 329 -14.47 -10.46 -18.43
N MET A 330 -13.85 -9.29 -18.26
CA MET A 330 -12.68 -8.91 -19.07
C MET A 330 -11.49 -9.82 -18.77
N ALA A 331 -10.95 -10.48 -19.77
CA ALA A 331 -9.72 -11.29 -19.70
C ALA A 331 -9.20 -11.57 -21.12
N PRO A 332 -7.84 -11.67 -21.32
CA PRO A 332 -6.80 -11.20 -20.41
C PRO A 332 -6.71 -9.68 -20.37
N PHE A 333 -6.03 -9.14 -19.35
CA PHE A 333 -5.81 -7.70 -19.23
C PHE A 333 -4.43 -7.36 -18.67
N ASP A 334 -3.96 -6.14 -18.97
CA ASP A 334 -2.84 -5.47 -18.32
C ASP A 334 -3.31 -4.18 -17.65
N ASP A 335 -2.60 -3.73 -16.62
CA ASP A 335 -2.88 -2.51 -15.85
C ASP A 335 -1.64 -1.61 -15.82
N THR A 336 -1.72 -0.44 -16.42
CA THR A 336 -0.61 0.51 -16.49
C THR A 336 -0.22 1.10 -15.13
N MET A 337 -1.18 1.27 -14.22
CA MET A 337 -0.93 1.66 -12.84
C MET A 337 -0.09 0.60 -12.11
N LEU A 338 -0.45 -0.67 -12.24
CA LEU A 338 0.25 -1.77 -11.58
C LEU A 338 1.59 -2.09 -12.24
N ILE A 339 1.73 -1.91 -13.55
CA ILE A 339 3.04 -1.99 -14.21
C ILE A 339 3.97 -0.91 -13.65
N SER A 340 3.50 0.34 -13.57
CA SER A 340 4.26 1.44 -12.97
C SER A 340 4.62 1.15 -11.51
N TYR A 341 3.69 0.63 -10.74
CA TYR A 341 3.91 0.26 -9.34
C TYR A 341 4.95 -0.86 -9.19
N ALA A 342 4.88 -1.90 -10.00
CA ALA A 342 5.87 -2.99 -10.00
C ALA A 342 7.28 -2.50 -10.39
N LEU A 343 7.37 -1.52 -11.31
CA LEU A 343 8.63 -0.91 -11.72
C LEU A 343 9.24 0.00 -10.64
N ASP A 344 8.42 0.76 -9.92
CA ASP A 344 8.89 1.73 -8.95
C ASP A 344 7.81 2.03 -7.88
N ALA A 345 7.67 1.14 -6.91
CA ALA A 345 6.74 1.34 -5.79
C ALA A 345 7.07 2.58 -4.93
N SER A 346 8.31 3.09 -5.00
CA SER A 346 8.76 4.27 -4.25
C SER A 346 8.34 5.58 -4.90
N ALA A 347 7.98 5.57 -6.18
CA ALA A 347 7.43 6.71 -6.91
C ALA A 347 6.07 7.20 -6.35
N SER A 348 5.63 6.67 -5.21
CA SER A 348 4.43 7.13 -4.49
C SER A 348 4.41 8.62 -4.15
N LEU A 349 5.56 9.30 -4.16
CA LEU A 349 5.64 10.76 -4.08
C LEU A 349 5.24 11.46 -5.38
N ALA A 350 5.40 10.78 -6.52
CA ALA A 350 5.02 11.28 -7.84
C ALA A 350 3.68 10.68 -8.34
N GLY A 351 3.15 9.67 -7.63
CA GLY A 351 1.90 8.99 -7.98
C GLY A 351 2.04 7.93 -9.07
N HIS A 352 1.01 7.08 -9.16
CA HIS A 352 0.80 6.11 -10.24
C HIS A 352 -0.51 6.41 -11.01
N GLY A 353 -1.05 7.61 -10.84
CA GLY A 353 -2.20 8.09 -11.57
C GLY A 353 -1.87 8.32 -13.05
N MET A 354 -2.89 8.34 -13.89
CA MET A 354 -2.70 8.48 -15.32
C MET A 354 -2.06 9.82 -15.69
N ASP A 355 -2.52 10.91 -15.07
CA ASP A 355 -2.01 12.27 -15.33
C ASP A 355 -0.50 12.35 -15.04
N GLU A 356 -0.09 11.86 -13.85
CA GLU A 356 1.31 11.87 -13.43
C GLU A 356 2.19 10.97 -14.32
N LEU A 357 1.67 9.81 -14.71
CA LEU A 357 2.38 8.90 -15.62
C LEU A 357 2.50 9.48 -17.01
N SER A 358 1.44 10.13 -17.51
CA SER A 358 1.44 10.78 -18.82
C SER A 358 2.45 11.94 -18.88
N GLU A 359 2.43 12.83 -17.90
CA GLU A 359 3.42 13.92 -17.83
C GLU A 359 4.85 13.37 -17.75
N ARG A 360 5.08 12.33 -16.94
CA ARG A 360 6.41 11.74 -16.70
C ARG A 360 6.97 10.97 -17.89
N PHE A 361 6.15 10.18 -18.58
CA PHE A 361 6.61 9.24 -19.59
C PHE A 361 6.27 9.65 -21.03
N LEU A 362 5.23 10.44 -21.22
CA LEU A 362 4.78 10.89 -22.53
C LEU A 362 5.01 12.39 -22.76
N GLY A 363 5.33 13.15 -21.69
CA GLY A 363 5.46 14.62 -21.75
C GLY A 363 4.14 15.31 -22.08
N HIS A 364 3.02 14.64 -21.87
CA HIS A 364 1.67 15.09 -22.21
C HIS A 364 0.84 15.25 -20.95
N LYS A 365 0.12 16.37 -20.84
CA LYS A 365 -0.82 16.63 -19.77
C LYS A 365 -2.23 16.40 -20.27
N PRO A 366 -2.92 15.31 -19.83
CA PRO A 366 -4.29 15.03 -20.24
C PRO A 366 -5.28 16.07 -19.71
N MET A 367 -6.47 16.11 -20.28
CA MET A 367 -7.58 16.89 -19.77
C MET A 367 -8.03 16.32 -18.41
N SER A 368 -8.05 17.16 -17.39
CA SER A 368 -8.50 16.70 -16.07
C SER A 368 -10.03 16.61 -15.97
N TYR A 369 -10.53 15.66 -15.16
CA TYR A 369 -11.95 15.54 -14.84
C TYR A 369 -12.57 16.87 -14.35
N LYS A 370 -11.80 17.68 -13.64
CA LYS A 370 -12.21 19.00 -13.16
C LYS A 370 -12.40 20.01 -14.29
N GLU A 371 -11.60 19.94 -15.33
CA GLU A 371 -11.78 20.79 -16.54
C GLU A 371 -13.04 20.41 -17.30
N LEU A 372 -13.34 19.11 -17.38
CA LEU A 372 -14.55 18.58 -18.03
C LEU A 372 -15.83 18.91 -17.23
N CYS A 373 -15.87 18.53 -15.97
CA CYS A 373 -17.07 18.51 -15.13
C CYS A 373 -17.21 19.74 -14.22
N GLY A 374 -16.17 20.56 -14.09
CA GLY A 374 -16.11 21.68 -13.15
C GLY A 374 -15.77 21.26 -11.72
N SER A 375 -15.88 22.18 -10.75
CA SER A 375 -15.56 21.93 -9.35
C SER A 375 -16.51 22.64 -8.39
N GLY A 376 -16.63 22.12 -7.17
CA GLY A 376 -17.44 22.70 -6.10
C GLY A 376 -18.95 22.67 -6.42
N LYS A 377 -19.67 23.74 -6.06
CA LYS A 377 -21.14 23.81 -6.25
C LYS A 377 -21.58 23.87 -7.72
N GLY A 378 -20.66 24.12 -8.66
CA GLY A 378 -20.92 24.18 -10.09
C GLY A 378 -20.53 22.91 -10.84
N ALA A 379 -20.04 21.86 -10.13
CA ALA A 379 -19.68 20.59 -10.75
C ALA A 379 -20.93 19.89 -11.31
N ARG A 380 -20.81 19.37 -12.54
CA ARG A 380 -21.84 18.57 -13.21
C ARG A 380 -21.45 17.11 -13.21
N PRO A 381 -22.39 16.17 -13.11
CA PRO A 381 -22.08 14.75 -13.35
C PRO A 381 -21.65 14.57 -14.81
N ILE A 382 -20.73 13.64 -15.06
CA ILE A 382 -20.21 13.37 -16.41
C ILE A 382 -21.32 13.05 -17.41
N ALA A 383 -22.38 12.38 -16.98
CA ALA A 383 -23.56 12.10 -17.78
C ALA A 383 -24.27 13.37 -18.33
N ALA A 384 -24.10 14.51 -17.65
CA ALA A 384 -24.69 15.80 -18.06
C ALA A 384 -23.69 16.73 -18.77
N CYS A 385 -22.47 16.25 -19.05
CA CYS A 385 -21.48 16.96 -19.86
C CYS A 385 -21.76 16.75 -21.36
N ALA A 386 -21.38 17.73 -22.19
CA ALA A 386 -21.53 17.62 -23.63
C ALA A 386 -20.73 16.44 -24.19
N ILE A 387 -21.35 15.57 -24.98
CA ILE A 387 -20.75 14.33 -25.48
C ILE A 387 -19.43 14.59 -26.21
N ASP A 388 -19.34 15.64 -27.03
CA ASP A 388 -18.10 15.94 -27.77
C ASP A 388 -16.93 16.25 -26.81
N LYS A 389 -17.18 16.91 -25.68
CA LYS A 389 -16.17 17.15 -24.65
C LYS A 389 -15.79 15.87 -23.90
N VAL A 390 -16.81 15.03 -23.61
CA VAL A 390 -16.55 13.71 -22.99
C VAL A 390 -15.82 12.80 -23.96
N THR A 391 -16.13 12.86 -25.27
CA THR A 391 -15.35 12.13 -26.28
C THR A 391 -13.90 12.53 -26.27
N ALA A 392 -13.60 13.84 -26.27
CA ALA A 392 -12.22 14.31 -26.23
C ALA A 392 -11.50 13.84 -24.95
N TYR A 393 -12.15 13.89 -23.81
CA TYR A 393 -11.64 13.45 -22.52
C TYR A 393 -11.44 11.92 -22.47
N ALA A 394 -12.50 11.15 -22.65
CA ALA A 394 -12.49 9.70 -22.45
C ALA A 394 -11.65 8.95 -23.51
N ALA A 395 -11.69 9.40 -24.77
CA ALA A 395 -10.84 8.83 -25.82
C ALA A 395 -9.35 9.18 -25.61
N GLU A 396 -9.05 10.37 -25.05
CA GLU A 396 -7.71 10.72 -24.62
C GLU A 396 -7.20 9.76 -23.54
N ASP A 397 -8.03 9.45 -22.53
CA ASP A 397 -7.68 8.52 -21.45
C ASP A 397 -7.33 7.13 -22.01
N ALA A 398 -8.10 6.62 -22.96
CA ALA A 398 -7.81 5.36 -23.63
C ALA A 398 -6.52 5.41 -24.49
N ASP A 399 -6.26 6.49 -25.22
CA ASP A 399 -5.04 6.67 -26.01
C ASP A 399 -3.79 6.81 -25.12
N VAL A 400 -3.88 7.61 -24.07
CA VAL A 400 -2.84 7.76 -23.04
C VAL A 400 -2.52 6.40 -22.41
N THR A 401 -3.54 5.65 -22.01
CA THR A 401 -3.38 4.31 -21.42
C THR A 401 -2.64 3.36 -22.35
N LEU A 402 -3.00 3.33 -23.63
CA LEU A 402 -2.30 2.51 -24.61
C LEU A 402 -0.83 2.92 -24.78
N ARG A 403 -0.55 4.21 -24.89
CA ARG A 403 0.82 4.73 -25.03
C ARG A 403 1.66 4.48 -23.79
N LEU A 404 1.09 4.64 -22.59
CA LEU A 404 1.73 4.29 -21.33
C LEU A 404 2.10 2.81 -21.29
N TRP A 405 1.20 1.92 -21.70
CA TRP A 405 1.49 0.49 -21.76
C TRP A 405 2.65 0.20 -22.73
N GLN A 406 2.69 0.84 -23.90
CA GLN A 406 3.77 0.66 -24.89
C GLN A 406 5.14 1.06 -24.34
N VAL A 407 5.21 2.05 -23.45
CA VAL A 407 6.46 2.51 -22.81
C VAL A 407 6.81 1.67 -21.58
N LEU A 408 5.83 1.35 -20.75
CA LEU A 408 6.07 0.72 -19.46
C LEU A 408 6.21 -0.81 -19.53
N LYS A 409 5.41 -1.50 -20.35
CA LYS A 409 5.40 -2.97 -20.41
C LYS A 409 6.77 -3.56 -20.79
N PRO A 410 7.53 -3.06 -21.77
CA PRO A 410 8.85 -3.58 -22.10
C PRO A 410 9.87 -3.43 -20.96
N ARG A 411 9.72 -2.41 -20.10
CA ARG A 411 10.59 -2.18 -18.95
C ARG A 411 10.52 -3.31 -17.93
N LEU A 412 9.36 -3.96 -17.76
CA LEU A 412 9.24 -5.10 -16.85
C LEU A 412 10.26 -6.22 -17.19
N VAL A 413 10.48 -6.46 -18.47
CA VAL A 413 11.45 -7.46 -18.92
C VAL A 413 12.87 -6.93 -18.79
N ALA A 414 13.11 -5.69 -19.25
CA ALA A 414 14.42 -5.06 -19.19
C ALA A 414 14.97 -4.90 -17.75
N GLU A 415 14.07 -4.65 -16.80
CA GLU A 415 14.40 -4.43 -15.39
C GLU A 415 14.23 -5.71 -14.52
N GLY A 416 13.84 -6.85 -15.13
CA GLY A 416 13.73 -8.14 -14.43
C GLY A 416 12.50 -8.27 -13.51
N LEU A 417 11.47 -7.44 -13.69
CA LEU A 417 10.29 -7.36 -12.83
C LEU A 417 9.05 -8.06 -13.41
N ALA A 418 9.18 -8.67 -14.59
CA ALA A 418 8.07 -9.36 -15.26
C ALA A 418 7.41 -10.42 -14.36
N THR A 419 8.18 -11.19 -13.60
CA THR A 419 7.63 -12.23 -12.71
C THR A 419 6.75 -11.65 -11.61
N VAL A 420 7.13 -10.53 -11.01
CA VAL A 420 6.33 -9.86 -9.97
C VAL A 420 4.99 -9.41 -10.56
N TYR A 421 5.02 -8.73 -11.68
CA TYR A 421 3.81 -8.26 -12.33
C TYR A 421 2.91 -9.40 -12.79
N GLU A 422 3.45 -10.36 -13.55
CA GLU A 422 2.67 -11.43 -14.20
C GLU A 422 2.11 -12.45 -13.21
N ARG A 423 2.82 -12.72 -12.09
CA ARG A 423 2.44 -13.76 -11.14
C ARG A 423 1.83 -13.25 -9.85
N LEU A 424 2.00 -11.98 -9.53
CA LEU A 424 1.49 -11.38 -8.29
C LEU A 424 0.48 -10.27 -8.60
N GLU A 425 0.92 -9.15 -9.19
CA GLU A 425 0.09 -7.96 -9.31
C GLU A 425 -1.11 -8.18 -10.25
N ARG A 426 -0.88 -8.63 -11.46
CA ARG A 426 -1.93 -8.81 -12.46
C ARG A 426 -3.02 -9.82 -12.04
N PRO A 427 -2.71 -11.03 -11.56
CA PRO A 427 -3.73 -11.99 -11.11
C PRO A 427 -4.51 -11.52 -9.87
N LEU A 428 -3.87 -10.71 -9.01
CA LEU A 428 -4.47 -10.20 -7.79
C LEU A 428 -5.67 -9.27 -8.07
N VAL A 429 -5.68 -8.57 -9.19
CA VAL A 429 -6.81 -7.72 -9.63
C VAL A 429 -8.12 -8.49 -9.62
N ALA A 430 -8.18 -9.63 -10.30
CA ALA A 430 -9.39 -10.45 -10.38
C ALA A 430 -9.78 -11.08 -9.03
N VAL A 431 -8.80 -11.35 -8.16
CA VAL A 431 -9.06 -11.84 -6.80
C VAL A 431 -9.71 -10.75 -5.95
N LEU A 432 -9.13 -9.56 -5.93
CA LEU A 432 -9.66 -8.43 -5.17
C LEU A 432 -11.01 -7.97 -5.72
N ALA A 433 -11.18 -7.92 -7.03
CA ALA A 433 -12.47 -7.60 -7.64
C ALA A 433 -13.58 -8.55 -7.16
N ARG A 434 -13.33 -9.87 -7.11
CA ARG A 434 -14.29 -10.83 -6.56
C ARG A 434 -14.55 -10.65 -5.06
N MET A 435 -13.53 -10.23 -4.29
CA MET A 435 -13.71 -9.93 -2.87
C MET A 435 -14.58 -8.68 -2.68
N GLU A 436 -14.33 -7.63 -3.45
CA GLU A 436 -15.11 -6.40 -3.43
C GLU A 436 -16.55 -6.64 -3.89
N GLU A 437 -16.74 -7.38 -4.99
CA GLU A 437 -18.06 -7.76 -5.51
C GLU A 437 -18.86 -8.58 -4.49
N ARG A 438 -18.21 -9.54 -3.81
CA ARG A 438 -18.87 -10.34 -2.78
C ARG A 438 -19.20 -9.52 -1.54
N GLY A 439 -18.32 -8.63 -1.14
CA GLY A 439 -18.45 -7.84 0.08
C GLY A 439 -18.46 -8.69 1.37
N ILE A 440 -18.61 -8.02 2.50
CA ILE A 440 -18.63 -8.62 3.84
C ILE A 440 -20.03 -8.46 4.45
N LYS A 441 -20.62 -9.56 4.91
CA LYS A 441 -21.92 -9.53 5.59
C LYS A 441 -21.79 -8.89 6.96
N VAL A 442 -22.65 -7.95 7.27
CA VAL A 442 -22.65 -7.20 8.54
C VAL A 442 -24.05 -7.26 9.17
N ASP A 443 -24.11 -7.48 10.47
CA ASP A 443 -25.36 -7.45 11.22
C ASP A 443 -25.62 -6.05 11.80
N ARG A 444 -26.59 -5.34 11.20
CA ARG A 444 -27.01 -4.00 11.62
C ARG A 444 -27.44 -3.95 13.08
N GLN A 445 -28.09 -5.01 13.61
CA GLN A 445 -28.60 -5.03 14.97
C GLN A 445 -27.45 -5.17 15.97
N ILE A 446 -26.42 -5.97 15.65
CA ILE A 446 -25.22 -6.07 16.48
C ILE A 446 -24.53 -4.71 16.54
N LEU A 447 -24.30 -4.04 15.41
CA LEU A 447 -23.67 -2.71 15.39
C LEU A 447 -24.49 -1.67 16.17
N SER A 448 -25.82 -1.68 16.05
CA SER A 448 -26.68 -0.78 16.81
C SER A 448 -26.59 -1.01 18.32
N ARG A 449 -26.59 -2.28 18.77
CA ARG A 449 -26.42 -2.61 20.19
C ARG A 449 -25.04 -2.19 20.72
N LEU A 450 -23.99 -2.42 19.91
CA LEU A 450 -22.62 -1.98 20.24
C LEU A 450 -22.54 -0.46 20.35
N SER A 451 -23.14 0.27 19.40
CA SER A 451 -23.20 1.73 19.44
C SER A 451 -23.86 2.24 20.73
N GLY A 452 -25.00 1.63 21.15
CA GLY A 452 -25.66 1.96 22.40
C GLY A 452 -24.79 1.67 23.64
N ARG A 453 -24.10 0.52 23.67
CA ARG A 453 -23.16 0.17 24.74
C ARG A 453 -21.98 1.15 24.82
N PHE A 454 -21.43 1.54 23.67
CA PHE A 454 -20.33 2.51 23.61
C PHE A 454 -20.77 3.89 24.06
N ALA A 455 -21.98 4.33 23.69
CA ALA A 455 -22.55 5.58 24.17
C ALA A 455 -22.71 5.61 25.70
N GLN A 456 -23.17 4.51 26.32
CA GLN A 456 -23.28 4.41 27.78
C GLN A 456 -21.90 4.46 28.47
N LYS A 457 -20.90 3.71 27.95
CA LYS A 457 -19.52 3.77 28.46
C LYS A 457 -18.90 5.16 28.29
N GLN A 458 -19.14 5.84 27.17
CA GLN A 458 -18.69 7.21 26.94
C GLN A 458 -19.25 8.19 27.97
N ALA A 459 -20.58 8.13 28.22
CA ALA A 459 -21.21 8.99 29.22
C ALA A 459 -20.65 8.75 30.63
N GLY A 460 -20.34 7.50 30.98
CA GLY A 460 -19.64 7.18 32.22
C GLY A 460 -18.27 7.82 32.33
N LEU A 461 -17.46 7.68 31.26
CA LEU A 461 -16.13 8.30 31.21
C LEU A 461 -16.19 9.83 31.20
N GLU A 462 -17.18 10.44 30.55
CA GLU A 462 -17.40 11.90 30.58
C GLU A 462 -17.70 12.40 32.02
N ALA A 463 -18.49 11.65 32.79
CA ALA A 463 -18.74 11.96 34.18
C ALA A 463 -17.46 11.86 35.06
N GLU A 464 -16.67 10.78 34.90
CA GLU A 464 -15.38 10.62 35.57
C GLU A 464 -14.38 11.72 35.17
N ILE A 465 -14.32 12.06 33.91
CA ILE A 465 -13.47 13.15 33.39
C ILE A 465 -13.85 14.49 34.00
N ALA A 466 -15.15 14.80 34.07
CA ALA A 466 -15.64 16.03 34.71
C ALA A 466 -15.35 16.09 36.20
N GLU A 467 -15.51 14.97 36.91
CA GLU A 467 -15.18 14.85 38.34
C GLU A 467 -13.68 15.09 38.59
N ILE A 468 -12.78 14.42 37.82
CA ILE A 468 -11.33 14.58 37.98
C ILE A 468 -10.88 15.99 37.63
N ALA A 469 -11.45 16.60 36.58
CA ALA A 469 -11.12 17.96 36.13
C ALA A 469 -11.70 19.04 37.08
N GLY A 470 -12.73 18.70 37.87
CA GLY A 470 -13.47 19.62 38.69
C GLY A 470 -14.34 20.60 37.93
N GLU A 471 -14.62 20.32 36.66
CA GLU A 471 -15.51 21.09 35.77
C GLU A 471 -15.96 20.27 34.56
N THR A 472 -17.07 20.66 33.96
CA THR A 472 -17.54 20.07 32.69
C THR A 472 -16.92 20.78 31.52
N PHE A 473 -16.37 19.99 30.57
CA PHE A 473 -15.82 20.49 29.31
C PHE A 473 -16.00 19.42 28.22
N ASN A 474 -15.79 19.77 26.96
CA ASN A 474 -15.83 18.82 25.88
C ASN A 474 -14.48 18.10 25.70
N PRO A 475 -14.33 16.80 26.07
CA PRO A 475 -13.08 16.03 25.92
C PRO A 475 -12.62 15.90 24.47
N GLY A 476 -13.55 16.05 23.50
CA GLY A 476 -13.27 16.05 22.06
C GLY A 476 -12.71 17.36 21.55
N SER A 477 -12.74 18.45 22.34
CA SER A 477 -12.17 19.75 21.96
C SER A 477 -10.70 19.85 22.37
N PRO A 478 -9.71 19.85 21.43
CA PRO A 478 -8.30 19.96 21.77
C PRO A 478 -7.97 21.22 22.55
N LYS A 479 -8.69 22.32 22.26
CA LYS A 479 -8.50 23.61 22.94
C LYS A 479 -8.91 23.55 24.41
N GLN A 480 -10.13 23.07 24.69
CA GLN A 480 -10.64 22.96 26.07
C GLN A 480 -9.81 21.97 26.88
N LEU A 481 -9.52 20.80 26.29
CA LEU A 481 -8.70 19.79 26.94
C LEU A 481 -7.29 20.30 27.26
N GLY A 482 -6.65 21.02 26.32
CA GLY A 482 -5.33 21.60 26.53
C GLY A 482 -5.30 22.61 27.66
N GLU A 483 -6.32 23.46 27.77
CA GLU A 483 -6.44 24.44 28.87
C GLU A 483 -6.67 23.72 30.23
N VAL A 484 -7.46 22.66 30.28
CA VAL A 484 -7.65 21.87 31.49
C VAL A 484 -6.36 21.19 31.92
N LEU A 485 -5.67 20.49 31.00
CA LEU A 485 -4.46 19.72 31.32
C LEU A 485 -3.28 20.62 31.72
N PHE A 486 -2.98 21.61 30.91
CA PHE A 486 -1.75 22.40 31.02
C PHE A 486 -1.97 23.78 31.64
N GLY A 487 -3.15 24.38 31.43
CA GLY A 487 -3.48 25.67 32.03
C GLY A 487 -3.94 25.57 33.47
N LYS A 488 -4.91 24.69 33.73
CA LYS A 488 -5.54 24.56 35.06
C LYS A 488 -4.81 23.57 35.97
N LEU A 489 -4.57 22.35 35.47
CA LEU A 489 -3.93 21.29 36.28
C LEU A 489 -2.40 21.38 36.29
N GLY A 490 -1.81 22.19 35.42
CA GLY A 490 -0.36 22.42 35.35
C GLY A 490 0.46 21.15 35.10
N LEU A 491 -0.08 20.19 34.33
CA LEU A 491 0.63 18.94 34.05
C LEU A 491 1.90 19.19 33.24
N PRO A 492 2.97 18.38 33.45
CA PRO A 492 4.23 18.54 32.74
C PRO A 492 4.11 18.22 31.25
N GLY A 493 5.14 18.54 30.46
CA GLY A 493 5.26 18.11 29.06
C GLY A 493 4.38 18.84 28.05
N GLY A 494 3.64 19.88 28.45
CA GLY A 494 2.79 20.67 27.55
C GLY A 494 3.59 21.36 26.44
N LYS A 495 3.28 21.04 25.17
CA LYS A 495 3.86 21.67 23.98
C LYS A 495 2.79 22.46 23.23
N LYS A 496 3.14 23.66 22.76
CA LYS A 496 2.22 24.43 21.91
C LYS A 496 2.43 24.09 20.43
N THR A 497 1.33 23.99 19.72
CA THR A 497 1.32 23.82 18.25
C THR A 497 1.78 25.12 17.57
N LYS A 498 2.02 25.09 16.26
CA LYS A 498 2.35 26.28 15.46
C LYS A 498 1.28 27.39 15.55
N SER A 499 0.03 27.02 15.85
CA SER A 499 -1.09 27.96 16.07
C SER A 499 -1.21 28.47 17.52
N GLY A 500 -0.25 28.14 18.39
CA GLY A 500 -0.21 28.60 19.79
C GLY A 500 -1.12 27.83 20.75
N GLN A 501 -1.85 26.81 20.28
CA GLN A 501 -2.69 25.97 21.12
C GLN A 501 -1.88 24.82 21.75
N TRP A 502 -2.31 24.31 22.89
CA TRP A 502 -1.71 23.13 23.50
C TRP A 502 -1.90 21.89 22.61
N SER A 503 -0.84 21.11 22.43
CA SER A 503 -0.94 19.81 21.78
C SER A 503 -1.58 18.81 22.75
N THR A 504 -2.64 18.14 22.27
CA THR A 504 -3.30 17.04 22.98
C THR A 504 -3.23 15.77 22.16
N ASP A 505 -2.10 15.56 21.46
CA ASP A 505 -1.83 14.37 20.67
C ASP A 505 -1.86 13.12 21.55
N VAL A 506 -2.20 11.99 20.94
CA VAL A 506 -2.34 10.72 21.66
C VAL A 506 -1.06 10.37 22.44
N ARG A 507 0.12 10.61 21.89
CA ARG A 507 1.41 10.35 22.56
C ARG A 507 1.58 11.16 23.82
N VAL A 508 1.24 12.45 23.79
CA VAL A 508 1.31 13.33 24.97
C VAL A 508 0.39 12.82 26.07
N LEU A 509 -0.82 12.38 25.72
CA LEU A 509 -1.78 11.85 26.68
C LEU A 509 -1.35 10.49 27.23
N GLU A 510 -0.77 9.62 26.40
CA GLU A 510 -0.24 8.31 26.81
C GLU A 510 0.97 8.46 27.73
N ASP A 511 1.88 9.38 27.45
CA ASP A 511 3.03 9.70 28.29
C ASP A 511 2.55 10.17 29.69
N LEU A 512 1.63 11.14 29.75
CA LEU A 512 1.05 11.60 31.00
C LEU A 512 0.28 10.50 31.76
N ALA A 513 -0.42 9.62 31.04
CA ALA A 513 -1.10 8.48 31.62
C ALA A 513 -0.11 7.44 32.20
N ALA A 514 1.04 7.24 31.55
CA ALA A 514 2.12 6.37 32.04
C ALA A 514 2.82 6.96 33.28
N GLU A 515 2.91 8.30 33.40
CA GLU A 515 3.37 9.00 34.59
C GLU A 515 2.40 8.92 35.76
N GLY A 516 1.22 8.32 35.57
CA GLY A 516 0.23 8.08 36.62
C GLY A 516 -0.86 9.15 36.77
N HIS A 517 -0.95 10.10 35.82
CA HIS A 517 -2.00 11.10 35.82
C HIS A 517 -3.37 10.49 35.43
N PRO A 518 -4.41 10.58 36.30
CA PRO A 518 -5.68 9.89 36.05
C PRO A 518 -6.50 10.50 34.90
N LEU A 519 -6.49 11.85 34.73
CA LEU A 519 -7.28 12.51 33.70
C LEU A 519 -6.83 12.15 32.28
N PRO A 520 -5.56 12.20 31.90
CA PRO A 520 -5.09 11.75 30.58
C PRO A 520 -5.48 10.31 30.28
N ARG A 521 -5.42 9.41 31.25
CA ARG A 521 -5.83 8.02 31.09
C ARG A 521 -7.29 7.90 30.67
N ARG A 522 -8.21 8.61 31.37
CA ARG A 522 -9.64 8.61 31.05
C ARG A 522 -9.94 9.25 29.71
N ILE A 523 -9.17 10.29 29.32
CA ILE A 523 -9.28 10.92 28.01
C ILE A 523 -8.88 9.95 26.89
N VAL A 524 -7.81 9.17 27.08
CA VAL A 524 -7.40 8.14 26.09
C VAL A 524 -8.51 7.10 25.93
N ASP A 525 -9.04 6.56 27.03
CA ASP A 525 -10.13 5.58 27.03
C ASP A 525 -11.39 6.13 26.33
N TRP A 526 -11.77 7.37 26.64
CA TRP A 526 -12.89 8.06 26.01
C TRP A 526 -12.68 8.26 24.50
N ARG A 527 -11.50 8.69 24.08
CA ARG A 527 -11.17 8.90 22.66
C ARG A 527 -11.21 7.59 21.87
N GLN A 528 -10.74 6.50 22.45
CA GLN A 528 -10.81 5.18 21.83
C GLN A 528 -12.26 4.76 21.58
N LEU A 529 -13.13 4.87 22.57
CA LEU A 529 -14.55 4.55 22.42
C LEU A 529 -15.25 5.48 21.42
N THR A 530 -14.94 6.78 21.44
CA THR A 530 -15.48 7.76 20.48
C THR A 530 -15.11 7.38 19.05
N LYS A 531 -13.86 6.99 18.83
CA LYS A 531 -13.38 6.54 17.52
C LYS A 531 -14.08 5.25 17.09
N LEU A 532 -14.20 4.26 17.97
CA LEU A 532 -14.88 3.00 17.66
C LEU A 532 -16.34 3.24 17.29
N LYS A 533 -17.03 4.04 18.10
CA LYS A 533 -18.43 4.38 17.86
C LYS A 533 -18.61 5.14 16.54
N GLY A 534 -17.94 6.28 16.39
CA GLY A 534 -18.13 7.17 15.24
C GLY A 534 -17.63 6.56 13.92
N THR A 535 -16.48 5.87 13.94
CA THR A 535 -15.88 5.36 12.71
C THR A 535 -16.51 4.04 12.24
N TYR A 536 -16.96 3.20 13.17
CA TYR A 536 -17.43 1.86 12.81
C TYR A 536 -18.90 1.65 13.12
N THR A 537 -19.33 1.66 14.40
CA THR A 537 -20.68 1.23 14.70
C THR A 537 -21.77 2.15 14.17
N ASP A 538 -21.50 3.45 14.04
CA ASP A 538 -22.45 4.43 13.50
C ASP A 538 -22.35 4.57 11.98
N THR A 539 -21.15 4.40 11.43
CA THR A 539 -20.88 4.68 10.00
C THR A 539 -21.08 3.44 9.11
N LEU A 540 -20.62 2.25 9.54
CA LEU A 540 -20.70 1.04 8.74
C LEU A 540 -22.13 0.68 8.28
N PRO A 541 -23.20 0.88 9.07
CA PRO A 541 -24.58 0.64 8.62
C PRO A 541 -24.98 1.45 7.38
N GLY A 542 -24.38 2.63 7.16
CA GLY A 542 -24.60 3.47 5.99
C GLY A 542 -23.94 2.97 4.70
N HIS A 543 -22.97 2.08 4.82
CA HIS A 543 -22.27 1.46 3.68
C HIS A 543 -22.89 0.13 3.25
N MET A 544 -23.88 -0.38 3.99
CA MET A 544 -24.52 -1.66 3.68
C MET A 544 -25.41 -1.55 2.43
N ASP A 545 -25.30 -2.53 1.56
CA ASP A 545 -26.24 -2.75 0.47
C ASP A 545 -27.59 -3.34 0.96
N ALA A 546 -28.51 -3.60 0.04
CA ALA A 546 -29.82 -4.18 0.33
C ALA A 546 -29.72 -5.60 0.93
N GLN A 547 -28.63 -6.32 0.70
CA GLN A 547 -28.36 -7.66 1.20
C GLN A 547 -27.63 -7.63 2.55
N GLY A 548 -27.32 -6.45 3.09
CA GLY A 548 -26.60 -6.26 4.34
C GLY A 548 -25.09 -6.51 4.20
N ARG A 549 -24.53 -6.25 3.00
CA ARG A 549 -23.09 -6.39 2.75
C ARG A 549 -22.44 -5.03 2.57
N ILE A 550 -21.18 -4.96 2.96
CA ILE A 550 -20.31 -3.80 2.77
C ILE A 550 -19.25 -4.17 1.74
N HIS A 551 -19.11 -3.31 0.75
CA HIS A 551 -18.15 -3.43 -0.33
C HIS A 551 -17.06 -2.36 -0.17
N THR A 552 -15.93 -2.73 0.42
CA THR A 552 -14.76 -1.85 0.48
C THR A 552 -14.03 -1.86 -0.86
N SER A 553 -13.23 -0.85 -1.13
CA SER A 553 -12.28 -0.85 -2.25
C SER A 553 -10.86 -1.10 -1.75
N TYR A 554 -10.14 -2.04 -2.36
CA TYR A 554 -8.74 -2.31 -2.09
C TYR A 554 -7.84 -1.63 -3.11
N SER A 555 -7.02 -0.68 -2.66
CA SER A 555 -5.98 -0.10 -3.52
C SER A 555 -4.72 -0.96 -3.49
N MET A 556 -4.16 -1.24 -4.67
CA MET A 556 -2.97 -2.06 -4.87
C MET A 556 -1.68 -1.22 -4.98
N ALA A 557 -1.78 0.06 -5.31
CA ALA A 557 -0.64 0.93 -5.60
C ALA A 557 -0.50 2.13 -4.65
N SER A 558 -1.15 2.08 -3.45
CA SER A 558 -1.14 3.20 -2.50
C SER A 558 0.01 3.17 -1.49
N THR A 559 0.70 2.05 -1.33
CA THR A 559 1.76 1.91 -0.34
C THR A 559 3.09 1.58 -1.01
N THR A 560 4.19 2.05 -0.44
CA THR A 560 5.55 1.76 -0.95
C THR A 560 6.05 0.35 -0.60
N THR A 561 5.26 -0.42 0.17
CA THR A 561 5.70 -1.68 0.78
C THR A 561 4.99 -2.93 0.24
N GLY A 562 4.21 -2.82 -0.82
CA GLY A 562 3.43 -3.93 -1.38
C GLY A 562 2.19 -4.31 -0.56
N ARG A 563 1.80 -3.50 0.45
CA ARG A 563 0.58 -3.73 1.21
C ARG A 563 -0.63 -3.15 0.48
N LEU A 564 -1.76 -3.83 0.63
CA LEU A 564 -3.05 -3.26 0.21
C LEU A 564 -3.49 -2.15 1.16
N SER A 565 -4.29 -1.24 0.65
CA SER A 565 -5.01 -0.23 1.43
C SER A 565 -6.51 -0.41 1.19
N SER A 566 -7.32 -0.27 2.24
CA SER A 566 -8.77 -0.39 2.18
C SER A 566 -9.42 0.97 2.36
N SER A 567 -10.38 1.32 1.52
CA SER A 567 -11.11 2.59 1.57
C SER A 567 -12.60 2.40 1.25
N GLU A 568 -13.42 3.31 1.71
CA GLU A 568 -14.86 3.45 1.45
C GLU A 568 -15.72 2.20 1.69
N PRO A 569 -15.72 1.67 2.92
CA PRO A 569 -15.05 2.13 4.13
C PRO A 569 -13.69 1.47 4.37
N ASN A 570 -12.82 2.08 5.17
CA ASN A 570 -11.58 1.45 5.60
C ASN A 570 -11.87 0.36 6.64
N LEU A 571 -11.75 -0.90 6.24
CA LEU A 571 -11.94 -2.08 7.10
C LEU A 571 -10.65 -2.61 7.72
N GLN A 572 -9.48 -2.18 7.25
CA GLN A 572 -8.18 -2.64 7.78
C GLN A 572 -7.86 -2.06 9.16
N ASN A 573 -8.42 -0.91 9.49
CA ASN A 573 -8.14 -0.20 10.73
C ASN A 573 -9.09 -0.56 11.88
N ILE A 574 -9.93 -1.58 11.75
CA ILE A 574 -10.76 -2.09 12.84
C ILE A 574 -9.85 -2.64 13.92
N PRO A 575 -9.87 -2.09 15.16
CA PRO A 575 -8.97 -2.52 16.22
C PRO A 575 -9.33 -3.93 16.71
N VAL A 576 -8.36 -4.84 16.70
CA VAL A 576 -8.56 -6.23 17.16
C VAL A 576 -7.85 -6.55 18.47
N ARG A 577 -7.19 -5.55 19.08
CA ARG A 577 -6.42 -5.73 20.32
C ARG A 577 -7.28 -5.58 21.58
N THR A 578 -8.33 -4.77 21.53
CA THR A 578 -9.27 -4.57 22.65
C THR A 578 -10.51 -5.43 22.49
N GLU A 579 -11.21 -5.70 23.61
CA GLU A 579 -12.47 -6.44 23.59
C GLU A 579 -13.54 -5.70 22.78
N GLU A 580 -13.64 -4.38 22.96
CA GLU A 580 -14.57 -3.52 22.25
C GLU A 580 -14.33 -3.53 20.75
N GLY A 581 -13.07 -3.49 20.32
CA GLY A 581 -12.71 -3.54 18.91
C GLY A 581 -13.00 -4.89 18.27
N ARG A 582 -12.76 -5.98 19.01
CA ARG A 582 -13.10 -7.33 18.52
C ARG A 582 -14.60 -7.60 18.43
N ALA A 583 -15.41 -6.84 19.16
CA ALA A 583 -16.85 -6.98 19.15
C ALA A 583 -17.52 -6.38 17.89
N ILE A 584 -16.79 -5.53 17.16
CA ILE A 584 -17.22 -4.95 15.87
C ILE A 584 -17.13 -6.00 14.77
#